data_8ca6d377d6f83519fb625f15d3eccb74
#
_entry.id   8ca6d377d6f83519fb625f15d3eccb74
#
_cell.length_a   1.000
_cell.length_b   1.000
_cell.length_c   1.000
_cell.angle_alpha   90.00
_cell.angle_beta   90.00
_cell.angle_gamma   90.00
#
_symmetry.space_group_name_H-M   'P 1'
#
loop_
_entity.id
_entity.type
_entity.pdbx_description
1 polymer ?
#
loop_
_entity_poly.entity_id
_entity_poly.type
_entity_poly.pdbx_seq_one_letter_code
_entity_poly.pdbx_strand_id
1 'polypeptide(L)'
;KSAKKTSSAKTKTETETKTSEEIEAEKVQEVLDSDQYKDQLGELYKKNPETKEIILNREKYSDDLLTWLFDHQEALQWVIDYPEQSARSEEELSAQGLQAVDLKDYRIQNHIPVYFQWSEVWGYASYGSENIGMGGCGPTSLSMVATGLTGNTSFTPKYVADMSVNMGYYVDEVGTDWTLMTAGASELGINSAQLTNWSEDTLRSELSAGHPIICSMKQGDFTTDGHFIVLTGMADGKIQVHDPNSKERSNHTWDYATL
;
A
#
# COMPACT_ATOMS: atom_id res chain seq x y z
N LYS A 1 -45.56 36.38 67.10
CA LYS A 1 -44.24 35.77 67.10
C LYS A 1 -44.13 34.94 65.83
N SER A 2 -43.43 35.50 64.87
CA SER A 2 -43.22 34.91 63.56
C SER A 2 -41.94 34.09 63.58
N ALA A 3 -41.98 32.85 63.17
CA ALA A 3 -40.85 31.99 63.00
C ALA A 3 -40.48 31.88 61.51
N LYS A 4 -39.29 32.41 61.16
CA LYS A 4 -38.70 32.28 59.84
C LYS A 4 -38.17 30.85 59.66
N LYS A 5 -38.67 30.15 58.65
CA LYS A 5 -38.11 28.91 58.15
C LYS A 5 -37.03 29.23 57.09
N THR A 6 -35.76 28.99 57.43
CA THR A 6 -34.66 29.02 56.47
C THR A 6 -34.64 27.71 55.71
N SER A 7 -34.88 27.79 54.38
CA SER A 7 -34.71 26.69 53.45
C SER A 7 -33.25 26.62 53.04
N SER A 8 -32.57 25.53 53.42
CA SER A 8 -31.22 25.21 52.95
C SER A 8 -31.34 24.46 51.63
N ALA A 9 -31.05 25.12 50.52
CA ALA A 9 -30.91 24.49 49.22
C ALA A 9 -29.61 23.66 49.21
N LYS A 10 -29.72 22.35 49.19
CA LYS A 10 -28.62 21.43 48.86
C LYS A 10 -28.41 21.45 47.33
N THR A 11 -27.34 22.10 46.90
CA THR A 11 -26.82 21.96 45.55
C THR A 11 -26.29 20.53 45.41
N LYS A 12 -27.01 19.69 44.69
CA LYS A 12 -26.51 18.41 44.21
C LYS A 12 -25.58 18.70 43.03
N THR A 13 -24.28 18.53 43.23
CA THR A 13 -23.32 18.42 42.13
C THR A 13 -23.50 17.04 41.52
N GLU A 14 -24.23 16.97 40.41
CA GLU A 14 -24.25 15.77 39.57
C GLU A 14 -22.86 15.67 38.91
N THR A 15 -22.07 14.74 39.38
CA THR A 15 -20.85 14.33 38.67
C THR A 15 -21.31 13.49 37.50
N GLU A 16 -21.38 14.07 36.30
CA GLU A 16 -21.65 13.33 35.06
C GLU A 16 -20.53 12.29 34.92
N THR A 17 -20.89 11.01 34.94
CA THR A 17 -20.00 9.91 34.69
C THR A 17 -19.80 9.84 33.18
N LYS A 18 -18.54 10.13 32.72
CA LYS A 18 -18.18 10.05 31.29
C LYS A 18 -18.47 8.66 30.73
N THR A 19 -18.91 8.62 29.49
CA THR A 19 -19.09 7.38 28.75
C THR A 19 -17.72 6.76 28.40
N SER A 20 -17.73 5.47 28.03
CA SER A 20 -16.53 4.77 27.58
C SER A 20 -15.91 5.44 26.34
N GLU A 21 -16.75 5.93 25.42
CA GLU A 21 -16.33 6.63 24.20
C GLU A 21 -15.69 7.99 24.51
N GLU A 22 -16.22 8.75 25.47
CA GLU A 22 -15.63 10.02 25.90
C GLU A 22 -14.25 9.82 26.54
N ILE A 23 -14.10 8.77 27.34
CA ILE A 23 -12.82 8.41 27.97
C ILE A 23 -11.78 8.01 26.89
N GLU A 24 -12.20 7.23 25.88
CA GLU A 24 -11.33 6.83 24.78
C GLU A 24 -10.91 8.04 23.93
N ALA A 25 -11.84 8.92 23.59
CA ALA A 25 -11.54 10.14 22.84
C ALA A 25 -10.56 11.07 23.57
N GLU A 26 -10.69 11.20 24.90
CA GLU A 26 -9.72 11.97 25.71
C GLU A 26 -8.33 11.34 25.68
N LYS A 27 -8.21 10.03 25.77
CA LYS A 27 -6.93 9.34 25.67
C LYS A 27 -6.29 9.53 24.29
N VAL A 28 -7.07 9.40 23.20
CA VAL A 28 -6.60 9.67 21.85
C VAL A 28 -6.03 11.09 21.75
N GLN A 29 -6.75 12.09 22.29
CA GLN A 29 -6.31 13.47 22.25
C GLN A 29 -5.05 13.71 23.09
N GLU A 30 -4.96 13.09 24.26
CA GLU A 30 -3.77 13.18 25.12
C GLU A 30 -2.50 12.65 24.43
N VAL A 31 -2.61 11.50 23.76
CA VAL A 31 -1.50 10.91 22.99
C VAL A 31 -1.14 11.81 21.82
N LEU A 32 -2.12 12.27 21.04
CA LEU A 32 -1.89 13.16 19.91
C LEU A 32 -1.17 14.45 20.31
N ASP A 33 -1.57 15.08 21.40
CA ASP A 33 -0.99 16.35 21.86
C ASP A 33 0.51 16.25 22.18
N SER A 34 0.98 15.04 22.50
CA SER A 34 2.38 14.76 22.82
C SER A 34 3.19 14.17 21.67
N ASP A 35 2.54 13.75 20.57
CA ASP A 35 3.22 13.08 19.44
C ASP A 35 3.79 14.09 18.45
N GLN A 36 4.96 13.78 17.89
CA GLN A 36 5.59 14.60 16.84
C GLN A 36 4.78 14.62 15.53
N TYR A 37 3.97 13.59 15.26
CA TYR A 37 3.09 13.45 14.08
C TYR A 37 1.64 13.78 14.37
N LYS A 38 1.36 14.55 15.44
CA LYS A 38 0.00 14.89 15.89
C LYS A 38 -0.91 15.43 14.78
N ASP A 39 -0.37 16.24 13.88
CA ASP A 39 -1.16 16.85 12.81
C ASP A 39 -1.54 15.81 11.77
N GLN A 40 -0.58 15.00 11.32
CA GLN A 40 -0.80 13.94 10.31
C GLN A 40 -1.71 12.83 10.86
N LEU A 41 -1.44 12.33 12.07
CA LEU A 41 -2.27 11.33 12.73
C LEU A 41 -3.67 11.88 13.03
N GLY A 42 -3.77 13.12 13.45
CA GLY A 42 -5.05 13.79 13.70
C GLY A 42 -5.90 13.94 12.45
N GLU A 43 -5.29 14.33 11.31
CA GLU A 43 -6.00 14.39 10.03
C GLU A 43 -6.38 13.00 9.51
N LEU A 44 -5.52 12.00 9.68
CA LEU A 44 -5.84 10.62 9.32
C LEU A 44 -6.98 10.07 10.18
N TYR A 45 -6.97 10.32 11.48
CA TYR A 45 -8.01 9.91 12.44
C TYR A 45 -9.37 10.52 12.12
N LYS A 46 -9.41 11.79 11.71
CA LYS A 46 -10.67 12.45 11.29
C LYS A 46 -11.30 11.77 10.09
N LYS A 47 -10.50 11.27 9.16
CA LYS A 47 -10.96 10.57 7.95
C LYS A 47 -11.25 9.10 8.22
N ASN A 48 -10.47 8.46 9.07
CA ASN A 48 -10.49 7.02 9.35
C ASN A 48 -10.39 6.81 10.86
N PRO A 49 -11.54 6.65 11.56
CA PRO A 49 -11.56 6.50 13.01
C PRO A 49 -10.76 5.31 13.57
N GLU A 50 -10.53 4.27 12.76
CA GLU A 50 -9.68 3.12 13.09
C GLU A 50 -8.21 3.50 13.32
N THR A 51 -7.76 4.67 12.87
CA THR A 51 -6.42 5.22 13.17
C THR A 51 -6.16 5.33 14.67
N LYS A 52 -7.21 5.35 15.51
CA LYS A 52 -7.07 5.32 16.97
C LYS A 52 -6.23 4.14 17.45
N GLU A 53 -6.23 3.01 16.76
CA GLU A 53 -5.43 1.83 17.12
C GLU A 53 -3.93 2.13 17.04
N ILE A 54 -3.53 2.91 16.03
CA ILE A 54 -2.14 3.39 15.91
C ILE A 54 -1.83 4.41 17.02
N ILE A 55 -2.71 5.38 17.23
CA ILE A 55 -2.51 6.46 18.21
C ILE A 55 -2.37 5.88 19.63
N LEU A 56 -3.30 5.01 20.03
CA LEU A 56 -3.31 4.42 21.40
C LEU A 56 -2.19 3.41 21.65
N ASN A 57 -1.55 2.91 20.60
CA ASN A 57 -0.43 1.96 20.67
C ASN A 57 0.81 2.51 19.95
N ARG A 58 1.01 3.82 20.00
CA ARG A 58 2.01 4.56 19.21
C ARG A 58 3.42 3.96 19.28
N GLU A 59 3.78 3.41 20.41
CA GLU A 59 5.10 2.80 20.66
C GLU A 59 5.38 1.53 19.86
N LYS A 60 4.34 0.93 19.25
CA LYS A 60 4.47 -0.26 18.40
C LYS A 60 4.77 0.07 16.94
N TYR A 61 4.70 1.34 16.56
CA TYR A 61 4.85 1.79 15.17
C TYR A 61 6.10 2.66 15.05
N SER A 62 7.02 2.26 14.18
CA SER A 62 8.22 3.06 13.90
C SER A 62 7.87 4.36 13.16
N ASP A 63 8.75 5.34 13.26
CA ASP A 63 8.58 6.61 12.56
C ASP A 63 8.62 6.43 11.05
N ASP A 64 9.45 5.51 10.53
CA ASP A 64 9.53 5.19 9.10
C ASP A 64 8.22 4.61 8.59
N LEU A 65 7.61 3.67 9.34
CA LEU A 65 6.32 3.10 8.98
C LEU A 65 5.19 4.14 8.95
N LEU A 66 5.17 5.06 9.91
CA LEU A 66 4.18 6.14 9.94
C LEU A 66 4.41 7.16 8.83
N THR A 67 5.65 7.55 8.57
CA THR A 67 5.97 8.45 7.47
C THR A 67 5.54 7.85 6.14
N TRP A 68 5.81 6.56 5.95
CA TRP A 68 5.33 5.83 4.77
C TRP A 68 3.80 5.81 4.69
N LEU A 69 3.09 5.56 5.82
CA LEU A 69 1.62 5.55 5.86
C LEU A 69 1.01 6.89 5.43
N PHE A 70 1.61 8.01 5.80
CA PHE A 70 1.06 9.33 5.48
C PHE A 70 0.99 9.56 3.98
N ASP A 71 1.92 9.00 3.22
CA ASP A 71 1.92 9.02 1.75
C ASP A 71 1.07 7.89 1.14
N HIS A 72 0.73 6.84 1.91
CA HIS A 72 0.05 5.63 1.44
C HIS A 72 -1.17 5.28 2.31
N GLN A 73 -2.08 6.25 2.51
CA GLN A 73 -3.21 6.13 3.44
C GLN A 73 -4.18 4.98 3.12
N GLU A 74 -4.18 4.48 1.89
CA GLU A 74 -4.96 3.30 1.50
C GLU A 74 -4.48 1.99 2.15
N ALA A 75 -3.25 1.97 2.65
CA ALA A 75 -2.65 0.85 3.37
C ALA A 75 -2.90 0.90 4.90
N LEU A 76 -3.79 1.76 5.39
CA LEU A 76 -4.01 1.97 6.82
C LEU A 76 -4.23 0.66 7.59
N GLN A 77 -5.10 -0.23 7.09
CA GLN A 77 -5.37 -1.49 7.78
C GLN A 77 -4.11 -2.38 7.86
N TRP A 78 -3.34 -2.44 6.78
CA TRP A 78 -2.06 -3.17 6.75
C TRP A 78 -1.08 -2.61 7.80
N VAL A 79 -1.04 -1.28 7.99
CA VAL A 79 -0.21 -0.67 9.04
C VAL A 79 -0.77 -0.94 10.44
N ILE A 80 -2.09 -0.90 10.64
CA ILE A 80 -2.71 -1.24 11.93
C ILE A 80 -2.31 -2.66 12.35
N ASP A 81 -2.33 -3.60 11.44
CA ASP A 81 -2.04 -5.02 11.70
C ASP A 81 -0.52 -5.31 11.76
N TYR A 82 0.33 -4.36 11.36
CA TYR A 82 1.78 -4.53 11.24
C TYR A 82 2.45 -5.08 12.50
N PRO A 83 2.16 -4.60 13.73
CA PRO A 83 2.82 -5.10 14.94
C PRO A 83 2.55 -6.58 15.22
N GLU A 84 1.36 -7.07 14.89
CA GLU A 84 1.00 -8.48 15.06
C GLU A 84 1.60 -9.33 13.94
N GLN A 85 1.48 -8.89 12.70
CA GLN A 85 1.95 -9.64 11.55
C GLN A 85 3.48 -9.71 11.48
N SER A 86 4.19 -8.63 11.79
CA SER A 86 5.66 -8.61 11.81
C SER A 86 6.27 -9.43 12.96
N ALA A 87 5.48 -9.84 13.94
CA ALA A 87 5.89 -10.77 14.99
C ALA A 87 5.90 -12.24 14.53
N ARG A 88 5.29 -12.54 13.38
CA ARG A 88 5.31 -13.89 12.78
C ARG A 88 6.70 -14.19 12.21
N SER A 89 7.01 -15.48 12.08
CA SER A 89 8.28 -15.88 11.47
C SER A 89 8.28 -15.60 9.96
N GLU A 90 9.46 -15.29 9.41
CA GLU A 90 9.63 -15.14 7.95
C GLU A 90 9.23 -16.41 7.19
N GLU A 91 9.41 -17.59 7.78
CA GLU A 91 8.98 -18.85 7.18
C GLU A 91 7.46 -18.89 6.98
N GLU A 92 6.67 -18.46 7.97
CA GLU A 92 5.21 -18.42 7.88
C GLU A 92 4.73 -17.37 6.87
N LEU A 93 5.32 -16.16 6.89
CA LEU A 93 5.00 -15.08 5.96
C LEU A 93 5.36 -15.47 4.52
N SER A 94 6.52 -16.05 4.30
CA SER A 94 6.96 -16.55 3.00
C SER A 94 6.06 -17.68 2.50
N ALA A 95 5.75 -18.67 3.34
CA ALA A 95 4.88 -19.79 2.98
C ALA A 95 3.49 -19.29 2.55
N GLN A 96 2.96 -18.27 3.20
CA GLN A 96 1.70 -17.63 2.82
C GLN A 96 1.81 -16.91 1.47
N GLY A 97 2.83 -16.08 1.31
CA GLY A 97 3.03 -15.25 0.11
C GLY A 97 3.38 -16.04 -1.15
N LEU A 98 3.91 -17.26 -1.00
CA LEU A 98 4.25 -18.17 -2.10
C LEU A 98 3.07 -19.02 -2.58
N GLN A 99 1.92 -19.01 -1.88
CA GLN A 99 0.76 -19.76 -2.33
C GLN A 99 0.20 -19.20 -3.64
N ALA A 100 -0.11 -20.07 -4.59
CA ALA A 100 -0.77 -19.69 -5.82
C ALA A 100 -2.12 -19.00 -5.53
N VAL A 101 -2.38 -17.87 -6.17
CA VAL A 101 -3.61 -17.10 -5.95
C VAL A 101 -4.78 -17.65 -6.77
N ASP A 102 -6.01 -17.50 -6.26
CA ASP A 102 -7.22 -17.66 -7.09
C ASP A 102 -7.54 -16.30 -7.74
N LEU A 103 -7.46 -16.24 -9.07
CA LEU A 103 -7.71 -15.00 -9.82
C LEU A 103 -9.13 -14.46 -9.66
N LYS A 104 -10.08 -15.26 -9.14
CA LYS A 104 -11.43 -14.77 -8.82
C LYS A 104 -11.46 -13.76 -7.70
N ASP A 105 -10.43 -13.76 -6.84
CA ASP A 105 -10.32 -12.84 -5.70
C ASP A 105 -9.72 -11.48 -6.11
N TYR A 106 -9.30 -11.35 -7.36
CA TYR A 106 -8.62 -10.15 -7.86
C TYR A 106 -9.38 -9.51 -9.02
N ARG A 107 -9.34 -8.18 -9.08
CA ARG A 107 -9.77 -7.45 -10.26
C ARG A 107 -8.81 -7.76 -11.42
N ILE A 108 -9.36 -8.08 -12.58
CA ILE A 108 -8.60 -8.34 -13.81
C ILE A 108 -9.01 -7.30 -14.86
N GLN A 109 -8.03 -6.68 -15.50
CA GLN A 109 -8.22 -5.74 -16.57
C GLN A 109 -7.20 -6.00 -17.67
N ASN A 110 -7.66 -6.15 -18.92
CA ASN A 110 -6.80 -6.52 -20.05
C ASN A 110 -5.95 -7.78 -19.78
N HIS A 111 -6.56 -8.79 -19.16
CA HIS A 111 -5.93 -10.05 -18.71
C HIS A 111 -4.91 -9.93 -17.59
N ILE A 112 -4.59 -8.72 -17.13
CA ILE A 112 -3.63 -8.47 -16.04
C ILE A 112 -4.38 -8.33 -14.72
N PRO A 113 -4.06 -9.12 -13.68
CA PRO A 113 -4.64 -8.95 -12.35
C PRO A 113 -4.09 -7.67 -11.68
N VAL A 114 -4.86 -7.09 -10.76
CA VAL A 114 -4.41 -5.99 -9.89
C VAL A 114 -3.94 -6.57 -8.57
N TYR A 115 -2.66 -6.46 -8.29
CA TYR A 115 -2.07 -6.79 -7.00
C TYR A 115 -1.59 -5.53 -6.29
N PHE A 116 -1.82 -5.47 -4.97
CA PHE A 116 -1.27 -4.41 -4.14
C PHE A 116 -0.10 -4.94 -3.35
N GLN A 117 1.03 -4.21 -3.34
CA GLN A 117 2.25 -4.62 -2.65
C GLN A 117 2.01 -4.81 -1.14
N TRP A 118 1.13 -4.01 -0.54
CA TRP A 118 0.73 -4.09 0.86
C TRP A 118 -0.45 -5.05 1.13
N SER A 119 -0.71 -6.03 0.24
CA SER A 119 -1.67 -7.10 0.56
C SER A 119 -1.23 -7.89 1.79
N GLU A 120 -2.18 -8.24 2.65
CA GLU A 120 -1.94 -9.11 3.82
C GLU A 120 -1.33 -10.48 3.46
N VAL A 121 -1.51 -10.91 2.20
CA VAL A 121 -1.01 -12.21 1.72
C VAL A 121 0.50 -12.24 1.62
N TRP A 122 1.15 -11.15 1.20
CA TRP A 122 2.60 -11.09 0.96
C TRP A 122 3.28 -9.83 1.51
N GLY A 123 2.52 -8.76 1.83
CA GLY A 123 3.07 -7.45 2.14
C GLY A 123 4.00 -7.43 3.36
N TYR A 124 3.79 -8.32 4.33
CA TYR A 124 4.64 -8.41 5.53
C TYR A 124 5.92 -9.24 5.33
N ALA A 125 5.98 -10.06 4.27
CA ALA A 125 7.15 -10.87 3.97
C ALA A 125 8.31 -9.99 3.47
N SER A 126 9.54 -10.45 3.71
CA SER A 126 10.76 -9.71 3.39
C SER A 126 10.96 -9.50 1.88
N TYR A 127 11.55 -8.35 1.55
CA TYR A 127 12.14 -8.02 0.26
C TYR A 127 13.45 -7.27 0.49
N GLY A 128 14.55 -7.98 0.52
CA GLY A 128 15.85 -7.44 0.91
C GLY A 128 15.87 -6.99 2.38
N SER A 129 16.27 -5.75 2.63
CA SER A 129 16.26 -5.13 3.96
C SER A 129 14.89 -4.57 4.39
N GLU A 130 13.91 -4.58 3.48
CA GLU A 130 12.55 -4.09 3.71
C GLU A 130 11.53 -5.24 3.68
N ASN A 131 10.25 -4.91 3.63
CA ASN A 131 9.17 -5.83 3.31
C ASN A 131 8.52 -5.46 1.96
N ILE A 132 7.76 -6.41 1.40
CA ILE A 132 7.10 -6.21 0.11
C ILE A 132 6.10 -5.05 0.17
N GLY A 133 5.42 -4.87 1.31
CA GLY A 133 4.43 -3.81 1.47
C GLY A 133 5.00 -2.40 1.29
N MET A 134 6.23 -2.17 1.72
CA MET A 134 6.88 -0.87 1.62
C MET A 134 7.72 -0.73 0.34
N GLY A 135 8.56 -1.73 0.02
CA GLY A 135 9.55 -1.64 -1.08
C GLY A 135 9.21 -2.46 -2.33
N GLY A 136 8.12 -3.22 -2.33
CA GLY A 136 7.85 -4.26 -3.33
C GLY A 136 7.13 -3.82 -4.61
N CYS A 137 7.15 -2.54 -4.99
CA CYS A 137 6.46 -2.06 -6.20
C CYS A 137 6.97 -2.74 -7.48
N GLY A 138 8.29 -2.94 -7.60
CA GLY A 138 8.91 -3.61 -8.75
C GLY A 138 8.46 -5.08 -8.90
N PRO A 139 8.74 -5.95 -7.92
CA PRO A 139 8.30 -7.34 -7.99
C PRO A 139 6.79 -7.50 -8.10
N THR A 140 5.97 -6.64 -7.47
CA THR A 140 4.52 -6.69 -7.62
C THR A 140 4.09 -6.33 -9.04
N SER A 141 4.70 -5.32 -9.67
CA SER A 141 4.42 -4.96 -11.06
C SER A 141 4.76 -6.09 -12.03
N LEU A 142 5.94 -6.70 -11.87
CA LEU A 142 6.32 -7.84 -12.72
C LEU A 142 5.44 -9.06 -12.46
N SER A 143 5.06 -9.33 -11.21
CA SER A 143 4.13 -10.40 -10.84
C SER A 143 2.78 -10.26 -11.55
N MET A 144 2.19 -9.06 -11.56
CA MET A 144 0.94 -8.79 -12.28
C MET A 144 1.06 -9.13 -13.78
N VAL A 145 2.11 -8.64 -14.42
CA VAL A 145 2.36 -8.90 -15.86
C VAL A 145 2.63 -10.38 -16.12
N ALA A 146 3.46 -11.01 -15.29
CA ALA A 146 3.81 -12.43 -15.44
C ALA A 146 2.58 -13.32 -15.30
N THR A 147 1.77 -13.11 -14.27
CA THR A 147 0.52 -13.85 -14.07
C THR A 147 -0.43 -13.63 -15.23
N GLY A 148 -0.60 -12.39 -15.69
CA GLY A 148 -1.52 -12.06 -16.77
C GLY A 148 -1.15 -12.67 -18.11
N LEU A 149 0.14 -12.64 -18.48
CA LEU A 149 0.61 -13.14 -19.77
C LEU A 149 0.75 -14.66 -19.82
N THR A 150 1.11 -15.30 -18.70
CA THR A 150 1.36 -16.75 -18.67
C THR A 150 0.20 -17.56 -18.12
N GLY A 151 -0.71 -16.95 -17.36
CA GLY A 151 -1.75 -17.63 -16.60
C GLY A 151 -1.22 -18.38 -15.37
N ASN A 152 0.06 -18.24 -15.03
CA ASN A 152 0.66 -18.91 -13.88
C ASN A 152 0.42 -18.11 -12.60
N THR A 153 -0.52 -18.56 -11.78
CA THR A 153 -0.92 -17.91 -10.54
C THR A 153 0.07 -18.10 -9.38
N SER A 154 1.12 -18.91 -9.58
CA SER A 154 2.23 -19.05 -8.62
C SER A 154 3.28 -17.94 -8.74
N PHE A 155 3.21 -17.10 -9.78
CA PHE A 155 4.05 -15.91 -9.90
C PHE A 155 3.54 -14.78 -9.01
N THR A 156 3.43 -15.05 -7.70
CA THR A 156 3.00 -14.07 -6.71
C THR A 156 4.03 -12.95 -6.51
N PRO A 157 3.67 -11.80 -5.95
CA PRO A 157 4.64 -10.77 -5.56
C PRO A 157 5.78 -11.30 -4.67
N LYS A 158 5.49 -12.23 -3.75
CA LYS A 158 6.53 -12.88 -2.92
C LYS A 158 7.47 -13.75 -3.75
N TYR A 159 6.94 -14.54 -4.69
CA TYR A 159 7.78 -15.35 -5.58
C TYR A 159 8.75 -14.47 -6.39
N VAL A 160 8.24 -13.37 -6.96
CA VAL A 160 9.08 -12.45 -7.77
C VAL A 160 10.05 -11.67 -6.89
N ALA A 161 9.66 -11.30 -5.66
CA ALA A 161 10.55 -10.66 -4.70
C ALA A 161 11.72 -11.57 -4.32
N ASP A 162 11.45 -12.85 -4.01
CA ASP A 162 12.51 -13.83 -3.71
C ASP A 162 13.44 -14.04 -4.90
N MET A 163 12.88 -14.20 -6.09
CA MET A 163 13.66 -14.29 -7.33
C MET A 163 14.54 -13.05 -7.51
N SER A 164 13.99 -11.87 -7.30
CA SER A 164 14.70 -10.59 -7.41
C SER A 164 15.91 -10.52 -6.48
N VAL A 165 15.74 -10.86 -5.21
CA VAL A 165 16.83 -10.89 -4.21
C VAL A 165 17.86 -11.95 -4.57
N ASN A 166 17.43 -13.18 -4.86
CA ASN A 166 18.33 -14.32 -5.12
C ASN A 166 19.18 -14.14 -6.39
N MET A 167 18.66 -13.40 -7.37
CA MET A 167 19.34 -13.16 -8.65
C MET A 167 20.07 -11.81 -8.71
N GLY A 168 20.05 -11.03 -7.62
CA GLY A 168 20.77 -9.76 -7.52
C GLY A 168 20.07 -8.59 -8.21
N TYR A 169 18.75 -8.64 -8.37
CA TYR A 169 17.93 -7.53 -8.88
C TYR A 169 17.37 -6.63 -7.77
N TYR A 170 17.69 -6.94 -6.51
CA TYR A 170 17.48 -6.05 -5.38
C TYR A 170 18.78 -5.36 -5.01
N VAL A 171 18.74 -4.04 -4.83
CA VAL A 171 19.87 -3.22 -4.40
C VAL A 171 19.52 -2.55 -3.10
N ASP A 172 20.31 -2.82 -2.05
CA ASP A 172 20.07 -2.27 -0.72
C ASP A 172 20.03 -0.74 -0.75
N GLU A 173 19.13 -0.14 0.02
CA GLU A 173 18.86 1.31 0.07
C GLU A 173 18.36 1.95 -1.26
N VAL A 174 18.25 1.18 -2.35
CA VAL A 174 17.79 1.66 -3.67
C VAL A 174 16.47 0.99 -4.08
N GLY A 175 16.31 -0.29 -3.72
CA GLY A 175 15.14 -1.09 -4.08
C GLY A 175 15.36 -1.97 -5.31
N THR A 176 14.40 -1.99 -6.23
CA THR A 176 14.41 -2.87 -7.41
C THR A 176 15.30 -2.32 -8.53
N ASP A 177 16.29 -3.08 -8.97
CA ASP A 177 17.05 -2.79 -10.20
C ASP A 177 16.16 -3.00 -11.44
N TRP A 178 16.30 -2.14 -12.44
CA TRP A 178 15.48 -2.17 -13.65
C TRP A 178 15.68 -3.44 -14.49
N THR A 179 16.81 -4.14 -14.33
CA THR A 179 17.06 -5.42 -15.01
C THR A 179 16.11 -6.52 -14.59
N LEU A 180 15.41 -6.39 -13.43
CA LEU A 180 14.29 -7.24 -13.07
C LEU A 180 13.23 -7.27 -14.18
N MET A 181 12.95 -6.12 -14.84
CA MET A 181 11.92 -5.98 -15.87
C MET A 181 12.35 -6.57 -17.23
N THR A 182 13.64 -6.91 -17.39
CA THR A 182 14.16 -7.53 -18.61
C THR A 182 14.71 -8.93 -18.34
N ALA A 183 15.87 -9.05 -17.72
CA ALA A 183 16.46 -10.34 -17.40
C ALA A 183 15.57 -11.16 -16.43
N GLY A 184 15.03 -10.53 -15.37
CA GLY A 184 14.10 -11.19 -14.45
C GLY A 184 12.81 -11.64 -15.12
N ALA A 185 12.23 -10.85 -16.03
CA ALA A 185 11.07 -11.26 -16.81
C ALA A 185 11.34 -12.51 -17.66
N SER A 186 12.54 -12.64 -18.19
CA SER A 186 12.99 -13.82 -18.97
C SER A 186 12.95 -15.11 -18.15
N GLU A 187 13.30 -15.04 -16.86
CA GLU A 187 13.22 -16.19 -15.91
C GLU A 187 11.78 -16.66 -15.69
N LEU A 188 10.80 -15.77 -15.90
CA LEU A 188 9.38 -16.09 -15.85
C LEU A 188 8.79 -16.53 -17.21
N GLY A 189 9.65 -16.71 -18.21
CA GLY A 189 9.25 -17.10 -19.56
C GLY A 189 8.62 -15.97 -20.38
N ILE A 190 8.87 -14.72 -20.02
CA ILE A 190 8.35 -13.53 -20.71
C ILE A 190 9.45 -12.87 -21.53
N ASN A 191 9.17 -12.64 -22.80
CA ASN A 191 10.03 -11.79 -23.63
C ASN A 191 9.71 -10.34 -23.37
N SER A 192 10.69 -9.55 -22.95
CA SER A 192 10.56 -8.13 -22.71
C SER A 192 11.64 -7.33 -23.43
N ALA A 193 11.38 -6.08 -23.69
CA ALA A 193 12.31 -5.16 -24.30
C ALA A 193 12.14 -3.76 -23.68
N GLN A 194 13.23 -3.03 -23.54
CA GLN A 194 13.18 -1.64 -23.12
C GLN A 194 12.53 -0.79 -24.22
N LEU A 195 11.52 -0.02 -23.85
CA LEU A 195 10.89 0.96 -24.74
C LEU A 195 11.80 2.19 -24.85
N THR A 196 12.42 2.38 -26.00
CA THR A 196 13.40 3.47 -26.23
C THR A 196 12.76 4.74 -26.81
N ASN A 197 11.57 4.61 -27.38
CA ASN A 197 10.81 5.73 -27.93
C ASN A 197 9.53 5.96 -27.12
N TRP A 198 9.59 6.90 -26.16
CA TRP A 198 8.45 7.30 -25.35
C TRP A 198 7.62 8.33 -26.10
N SER A 199 6.52 7.88 -26.71
CA SER A 199 5.55 8.73 -27.39
C SER A 199 4.14 8.18 -27.23
N GLU A 200 3.13 9.02 -27.34
CA GLU A 200 1.73 8.59 -27.24
C GLU A 200 1.38 7.55 -28.31
N ASP A 201 1.86 7.71 -29.54
CA ASP A 201 1.63 6.77 -30.63
C ASP A 201 2.26 5.40 -30.33
N THR A 202 3.47 5.39 -29.76
CA THR A 202 4.15 4.14 -29.39
C THR A 202 3.38 3.44 -28.28
N LEU A 203 2.98 4.14 -27.21
CA LEU A 203 2.20 3.56 -26.13
C LEU A 203 0.87 2.99 -26.65
N ARG A 204 0.15 3.74 -27.49
CA ARG A 204 -1.09 3.28 -28.11
C ARG A 204 -0.89 2.01 -28.93
N SER A 205 0.18 1.97 -29.71
CA SER A 205 0.51 0.82 -30.54
C SER A 205 0.76 -0.43 -29.69
N GLU A 206 1.65 -0.33 -28.70
CA GLU A 206 2.02 -1.45 -27.82
C GLU A 206 0.82 -1.96 -27.00
N LEU A 207 0.12 -1.05 -26.33
CA LEU A 207 -1.03 -1.42 -25.51
C LEU A 207 -2.20 -2.00 -26.34
N SER A 208 -2.40 -1.48 -27.56
CA SER A 208 -3.42 -2.05 -28.49
C SER A 208 -3.02 -3.43 -29.03
N ALA A 209 -1.73 -3.72 -29.09
CA ALA A 209 -1.21 -5.05 -29.44
C ALA A 209 -1.30 -6.05 -28.26
N GLY A 210 -1.71 -5.60 -27.08
CA GLY A 210 -1.78 -6.42 -25.86
C GLY A 210 -0.47 -6.55 -25.11
N HIS A 211 0.47 -5.65 -25.37
CA HIS A 211 1.75 -5.60 -24.68
C HIS A 211 1.66 -4.66 -23.48
N PRO A 212 1.58 -5.16 -22.22
CA PRO A 212 1.63 -4.31 -21.04
C PRO A 212 3.02 -3.67 -20.89
N ILE A 213 3.06 -2.48 -20.30
CA ILE A 213 4.29 -1.73 -20.14
C ILE A 213 4.53 -1.45 -18.65
N ILE A 214 5.65 -1.91 -18.09
CA ILE A 214 6.08 -1.53 -16.74
C ILE A 214 6.88 -0.24 -16.84
N CYS A 215 6.43 0.80 -16.13
CA CYS A 215 7.06 2.10 -16.09
C CYS A 215 7.77 2.33 -14.76
N SER A 216 9.02 2.80 -14.82
CA SER A 216 9.70 3.40 -13.68
C SER A 216 9.35 4.87 -13.63
N MET A 217 8.60 5.28 -12.60
CA MET A 217 8.11 6.63 -12.41
C MET A 217 9.08 7.43 -11.56
N LYS A 218 9.31 8.68 -11.94
CA LYS A 218 9.97 9.70 -11.12
C LYS A 218 8.92 10.46 -10.30
N GLN A 219 9.38 11.34 -9.43
CA GLN A 219 8.51 12.23 -8.64
C GLN A 219 7.44 12.91 -9.51
N GLY A 220 6.19 12.81 -9.09
CA GLY A 220 5.01 13.31 -9.79
C GLY A 220 3.72 12.77 -9.20
N ASP A 221 2.69 12.58 -10.02
CA ASP A 221 1.36 12.14 -9.57
C ASP A 221 1.32 10.71 -9.00
N PHE A 222 2.34 9.88 -9.29
CA PHE A 222 2.39 8.48 -8.87
C PHE A 222 3.28 8.23 -7.66
N THR A 223 4.21 9.13 -7.36
CA THR A 223 5.18 8.93 -6.27
C THR A 223 5.86 10.23 -5.88
N THR A 224 6.30 10.30 -4.63
CA THR A 224 7.16 11.37 -4.09
C THR A 224 8.64 11.10 -4.33
N ASP A 225 9.02 9.85 -4.64
CA ASP A 225 10.42 9.44 -4.87
C ASP A 225 10.54 8.61 -6.16
N GLY A 226 10.53 7.30 -6.07
CA GLY A 226 10.58 6.36 -7.21
C GLY A 226 9.48 5.30 -7.09
N HIS A 227 8.95 4.81 -8.24
CA HIS A 227 7.87 3.85 -8.22
C HIS A 227 7.79 3.06 -9.52
N PHE A 228 7.26 1.83 -9.45
CA PHE A 228 6.89 1.05 -10.63
C PHE A 228 5.38 0.91 -10.74
N ILE A 229 4.85 1.15 -11.93
CA ILE A 229 3.45 0.95 -12.30
C ILE A 229 3.33 0.14 -13.58
N VAL A 230 2.15 -0.41 -13.86
CA VAL A 230 1.88 -1.17 -15.09
C VAL A 230 0.82 -0.46 -15.92
N LEU A 231 1.14 -0.14 -17.16
CA LEU A 231 0.16 0.28 -18.16
C LEU A 231 -0.40 -0.99 -18.82
N THR A 232 -1.71 -1.19 -18.73
CA THR A 232 -2.34 -2.47 -19.14
C THR A 232 -3.14 -2.39 -20.40
N GLY A 233 -3.56 -1.21 -20.83
CA GLY A 233 -4.39 -1.03 -22.01
C GLY A 233 -4.93 0.38 -22.15
N MET A 234 -5.92 0.53 -23.01
CA MET A 234 -6.58 1.79 -23.33
C MET A 234 -8.08 1.69 -23.09
N ALA A 235 -8.69 2.78 -22.56
CA ALA A 235 -10.14 2.95 -22.50
C ALA A 235 -10.47 4.42 -22.78
N ASP A 236 -11.43 4.66 -23.69
CA ASP A 236 -11.89 5.99 -24.06
C ASP A 236 -10.77 6.99 -24.42
N GLY A 237 -9.73 6.48 -25.07
CA GLY A 237 -8.56 7.25 -25.49
C GLY A 237 -7.53 7.53 -24.38
N LYS A 238 -7.77 7.07 -23.16
CA LYS A 238 -6.90 7.19 -22.01
C LYS A 238 -6.23 5.88 -21.63
N ILE A 239 -5.16 5.94 -20.87
CA ILE A 239 -4.35 4.80 -20.47
C ILE A 239 -4.87 4.21 -19.17
N GLN A 240 -5.01 2.88 -19.15
CA GLN A 240 -5.36 2.11 -17.95
C GLN A 240 -4.09 1.73 -17.20
N VAL A 241 -4.07 2.00 -15.90
CA VAL A 241 -2.92 1.78 -15.03
C VAL A 241 -3.29 0.77 -13.94
N HIS A 242 -2.37 -0.15 -13.65
CA HIS A 242 -2.34 -0.88 -12.38
C HIS A 242 -1.16 -0.35 -11.55
N ASP A 243 -1.49 0.32 -10.47
CA ASP A 243 -0.53 0.83 -9.50
C ASP A 243 -0.48 -0.10 -8.30
N PRO A 244 0.66 -0.77 -8.03
CA PRO A 244 0.77 -1.72 -6.93
C PRO A 244 0.63 -1.05 -5.55
N ASN A 245 0.64 0.27 -5.49
CA ASN A 245 0.55 1.02 -4.23
C ASN A 245 -0.71 1.88 -4.10
N SER A 246 -1.63 1.85 -5.07
CA SER A 246 -2.88 2.63 -4.97
C SER A 246 -4.05 1.99 -5.70
N LYS A 247 -5.13 1.75 -4.95
CA LYS A 247 -6.45 1.37 -5.50
C LYS A 247 -7.05 2.53 -6.29
N GLU A 248 -6.93 3.74 -5.76
CA GLU A 248 -7.47 4.94 -6.38
C GLU A 248 -6.84 5.14 -7.76
N ARG A 249 -5.51 5.20 -7.85
CA ARG A 249 -4.81 5.36 -9.12
C ARG A 249 -5.08 4.23 -10.10
N SER A 250 -5.25 3.01 -9.61
CA SER A 250 -5.62 1.84 -10.43
C SER A 250 -7.07 1.86 -10.92
N ASN A 251 -7.95 2.64 -10.30
CA ASN A 251 -9.35 2.79 -10.70
C ASN A 251 -9.58 3.94 -11.71
N HIS A 252 -8.58 4.75 -11.97
CA HIS A 252 -8.63 5.85 -12.92
C HIS A 252 -8.01 5.48 -14.26
N THR A 253 -8.39 6.20 -15.30
CA THR A 253 -7.69 6.24 -16.58
C THR A 253 -6.92 7.55 -16.69
N TRP A 254 -5.75 7.50 -17.32
CA TRP A 254 -4.77 8.57 -17.29
C TRP A 254 -4.52 9.14 -18.69
N ASP A 255 -4.31 10.45 -18.78
CA ASP A 255 -3.86 11.06 -20.01
C ASP A 255 -2.36 10.79 -20.22
N TYR A 256 -1.92 10.63 -21.46
CA TYR A 256 -0.51 10.41 -21.78
C TYR A 256 0.42 11.47 -21.18
N ALA A 257 -0.04 12.72 -21.15
CA ALA A 257 0.76 13.85 -20.64
C ALA A 257 1.06 13.77 -19.12
N THR A 258 0.34 12.91 -18.38
CA THR A 258 0.56 12.70 -16.95
C THR A 258 1.61 11.61 -16.69
N LEU A 259 1.81 10.72 -17.64
CA LEU A 259 2.77 9.59 -17.59
C LEU A 259 4.12 10.01 -18.16
#